data_af31704507bc231d8f4aa4f03fc9e52a
#
_entry.id   af31704507bc231d8f4aa4f03fc9e52a
#
_cell.length_a   1.000
_cell.length_b   1.000
_cell.length_c   1.000
_cell.angle_alpha   90.00
_cell.angle_beta   90.00
_cell.angle_gamma   90.00
#
_symmetry.space_group_name_H-M   'P 1'
#
loop_
_entity.id
_entity.type
_entity.pdbx_description
1 polymer ?
#
loop_
_entity_poly.entity_id
_entity_poly.type
_entity_poly.pdbx_seq_one_letter_code
_entity_poly.pdbx_strand_id
1 'polypeptide(L)'
;LTWLMGDQRTGITWEGIEPSVYAVNRRYNPAGEYHDEFGNVHYYDNETDNYCQHHLQLNYTHSFSDRLAWSTTFNYTRGDGYYENYKEEREFSKYLLQNPVIDGVEYDEGDFITREALANDYYVLNSDVRYSTDVLSLTAGVNLSRYDGDHIGSVLWSDVLGDSFDYDSHKWYLNNGLKHDATVFARTEVHATEWLTAYADLQY
;
A
#
# COMPACT_ATOMS: atom_id res chain seq x y z
N LEU A 1 -10.58 -11.72 -20.10
CA LEU A 1 -10.97 -10.92 -18.93
C LEU A 1 -10.74 -11.73 -17.68
N THR A 2 -10.03 -11.17 -16.70
CA THR A 2 -9.78 -11.77 -15.39
C THR A 2 -10.22 -10.79 -14.31
N TRP A 3 -10.91 -11.30 -13.29
CA TRP A 3 -11.25 -10.55 -12.11
C TRP A 3 -10.78 -11.33 -10.88
N LEU A 4 -9.93 -10.71 -10.07
CA LEU A 4 -9.43 -11.25 -8.81
C LEU A 4 -9.91 -10.33 -7.68
N MET A 5 -10.27 -10.93 -6.57
CA MET A 5 -10.69 -10.21 -5.38
C MET A 5 -10.01 -10.88 -4.17
N GLY A 6 -9.49 -10.07 -3.28
CA GLY A 6 -8.92 -10.49 -2.00
C GLY A 6 -9.43 -9.62 -0.88
N ASP A 7 -9.75 -10.25 0.24
CA ASP A 7 -10.06 -9.61 1.52
C ASP A 7 -9.16 -10.22 2.59
N GLN A 8 -8.46 -9.38 3.33
CA GLN A 8 -7.44 -9.77 4.29
C GLN A 8 -7.66 -9.03 5.61
N ARG A 9 -7.55 -9.77 6.71
CA ARG A 9 -7.37 -9.22 8.05
C ARG A 9 -6.27 -10.01 8.76
N THR A 10 -5.17 -9.33 9.10
CA THR A 10 -4.01 -9.95 9.74
C THR A 10 -3.61 -9.17 10.98
N GLY A 11 -3.10 -9.86 12.01
CA GLY A 11 -2.48 -9.20 13.15
C GLY A 11 -1.19 -8.49 12.73
N ILE A 12 -0.95 -7.32 13.28
CA ILE A 12 0.26 -6.54 13.04
C ILE A 12 1.47 -7.27 13.66
N THR A 13 2.55 -7.42 12.89
CA THR A 13 3.78 -8.12 13.31
C THR A 13 5.05 -7.42 12.81
N TRP A 14 4.96 -6.19 12.34
CA TRP A 14 6.12 -5.45 11.82
C TRP A 14 6.93 -4.69 12.89
N GLU A 15 6.47 -4.72 14.14
CA GLU A 15 7.24 -4.17 15.25
C GLU A 15 8.52 -4.99 15.48
N GLY A 16 9.62 -4.30 15.71
CA GLY A 16 10.88 -4.94 16.05
C GLY A 16 10.89 -5.43 17.50
N ILE A 17 11.67 -6.48 17.78
CA ILE A 17 11.93 -6.93 19.13
C ILE A 17 13.44 -7.00 19.39
N GLU A 18 13.82 -6.77 20.65
CA GLU A 18 15.22 -6.87 21.07
C GLU A 18 15.73 -8.32 21.00
N PRO A 19 17.01 -8.55 20.61
CA PRO A 19 17.58 -9.89 20.55
C PRO A 19 17.50 -10.67 21.86
N SER A 20 17.54 -9.99 23.01
CA SER A 20 17.40 -10.56 24.34
C SER A 20 16.00 -11.15 24.57
N VAL A 21 14.96 -10.47 24.10
CA VAL A 21 13.58 -10.93 24.18
C VAL A 21 13.39 -12.11 23.23
N TYR A 22 13.88 -12.02 21.99
CA TYR A 22 13.83 -13.12 21.02
C TYR A 22 14.50 -14.40 21.55
N ALA A 23 15.59 -14.28 22.31
CA ALA A 23 16.30 -15.42 22.86
C ALA A 23 15.46 -16.24 23.86
N VAL A 24 14.54 -15.59 24.59
CA VAL A 24 13.70 -16.22 25.64
C VAL A 24 12.27 -16.47 25.18
N ASN A 25 11.73 -15.63 24.29
CA ASN A 25 10.35 -15.75 23.78
C ASN A 25 10.29 -15.41 22.29
N ARG A 26 10.38 -16.43 21.43
CA ARG A 26 10.31 -16.27 19.98
C ARG A 26 8.92 -15.94 19.44
N ARG A 27 7.90 -15.96 20.29
CA ARG A 27 6.49 -15.67 19.89
C ARG A 27 6.03 -14.34 20.43
N TYR A 28 6.87 -13.61 21.11
CA TYR A 28 6.55 -12.28 21.60
C TYR A 28 6.30 -11.34 20.42
N ASN A 29 5.22 -10.59 20.51
CA ASN A 29 4.86 -9.54 19.59
C ASN A 29 4.41 -8.32 20.40
N PRO A 30 5.13 -7.20 20.36
CA PRO A 30 4.77 -6.00 21.12
C PRO A 30 3.63 -5.20 20.49
N ALA A 31 3.16 -5.56 19.30
CA ALA A 31 2.09 -4.83 18.63
C ALA A 31 0.82 -4.82 19.49
N GLY A 32 0.31 -3.62 19.76
CA GLY A 32 -0.88 -3.41 20.60
C GLY A 32 -0.68 -3.60 22.10
N GLU A 33 0.55 -3.81 22.57
CA GLU A 33 0.86 -3.90 23.99
C GLU A 33 0.70 -2.51 24.65
N TYR A 34 0.02 -2.49 25.80
CA TYR A 34 -0.11 -1.30 26.65
C TYR A 34 -0.21 -1.68 28.13
N HIS A 35 -0.04 -0.72 29.01
CA HIS A 35 -0.04 -0.92 30.45
C HIS A 35 -1.21 -0.19 31.11
N ASP A 36 -1.84 -0.84 32.10
CA ASP A 36 -2.82 -0.17 32.92
C ASP A 36 -2.15 0.65 34.07
N GLU A 37 -2.95 1.37 34.84
CA GLU A 37 -2.49 2.18 35.98
C GLU A 37 -1.76 1.39 37.08
N PHE A 38 -1.89 0.05 37.07
CA PHE A 38 -1.21 -0.86 37.99
C PHE A 38 0.05 -1.48 37.39
N GLY A 39 0.37 -1.16 36.11
CA GLY A 39 1.50 -1.72 35.37
C GLY A 39 1.25 -3.13 34.83
N ASN A 40 -0.01 -3.59 34.76
CA ASN A 40 -0.32 -4.86 34.10
C ASN A 40 -0.31 -4.70 32.59
N VAL A 41 0.23 -5.71 31.90
CA VAL A 41 0.31 -5.74 30.45
C VAL A 41 -1.03 -6.16 29.85
N HIS A 42 -1.50 -5.40 28.90
CA HIS A 42 -2.68 -5.65 28.08
C HIS A 42 -2.34 -5.61 26.60
N TYR A 43 -3.24 -6.10 25.76
CA TYR A 43 -3.08 -6.04 24.30
C TYR A 43 -4.38 -5.53 23.67
N TYR A 44 -4.25 -4.63 22.71
CA TYR A 44 -5.37 -4.14 21.92
C TYR A 44 -5.80 -5.21 20.90
N ASP A 45 -7.04 -5.69 21.01
CA ASP A 45 -7.52 -6.82 20.22
C ASP A 45 -7.60 -6.53 18.71
N ASN A 46 -7.74 -5.25 18.32
CA ASN A 46 -7.85 -4.86 16.93
C ASN A 46 -6.58 -4.26 16.36
N GLU A 47 -5.42 -4.61 16.91
CA GLU A 47 -4.10 -4.31 16.33
C GLU A 47 -3.93 -5.11 15.03
N THR A 48 -4.65 -4.70 13.98
CA THR A 48 -4.79 -5.45 12.73
C THR A 48 -4.60 -4.57 11.51
N ASP A 49 -4.07 -5.19 10.46
CA ASP A 49 -4.02 -4.68 9.09
C ASP A 49 -5.15 -5.32 8.28
N ASN A 50 -6.02 -4.49 7.75
CA ASN A 50 -7.20 -4.87 6.99
C ASN A 50 -7.07 -4.31 5.57
N TYR A 51 -7.21 -5.16 4.57
CA TYR A 51 -7.09 -4.72 3.18
C TYR A 51 -8.03 -5.51 2.27
N CYS A 52 -8.80 -4.79 1.47
CA CYS A 52 -9.63 -5.35 0.42
C CYS A 52 -9.12 -4.87 -0.94
N GLN A 53 -8.96 -5.80 -1.88
CA GLN A 53 -8.49 -5.47 -3.21
C GLN A 53 -9.36 -6.12 -4.27
N HIS A 54 -9.70 -5.32 -5.29
CA HIS A 54 -10.31 -5.78 -6.55
C HIS A 54 -9.33 -5.51 -7.69
N HIS A 55 -9.05 -6.52 -8.49
CA HIS A 55 -8.18 -6.41 -9.65
C HIS A 55 -8.91 -6.92 -10.89
N LEU A 56 -9.12 -6.04 -11.85
CA LEU A 56 -9.73 -6.34 -13.14
C LEU A 56 -8.67 -6.24 -14.24
N GLN A 57 -8.55 -7.30 -15.05
CA GLN A 57 -7.58 -7.34 -16.13
C GLN A 57 -8.25 -7.73 -17.43
N LEU A 58 -8.05 -6.92 -18.47
CA LEU A 58 -8.46 -7.20 -19.84
C LEU A 58 -7.22 -7.39 -20.70
N ASN A 59 -7.06 -8.60 -21.28
CA ASN A 59 -5.99 -8.91 -22.20
C ASN A 59 -6.59 -9.08 -23.61
N TYR A 60 -5.93 -8.47 -24.58
CA TYR A 60 -6.25 -8.63 -26.00
C TYR A 60 -4.96 -8.86 -26.77
N THR A 61 -5.00 -9.84 -27.68
CA THR A 61 -3.90 -10.11 -28.61
C THR A 61 -4.49 -10.33 -30.00
N HIS A 62 -3.85 -9.73 -31.01
CA HIS A 62 -4.22 -9.89 -32.40
C HIS A 62 -2.96 -10.19 -33.25
N SER A 63 -3.01 -11.27 -33.99
CA SER A 63 -1.97 -11.63 -34.97
C SER A 63 -2.40 -11.14 -36.33
N PHE A 64 -1.70 -10.15 -36.88
CA PHE A 64 -1.93 -9.64 -38.24
C PHE A 64 -1.34 -10.59 -39.30
N SER A 65 -0.27 -11.30 -38.91
CA SER A 65 0.40 -12.32 -39.72
C SER A 65 1.22 -13.24 -38.80
N ASP A 66 1.87 -14.26 -39.37
CA ASP A 66 2.82 -15.12 -38.66
C ASP A 66 4.02 -14.34 -38.08
N ARG A 67 4.25 -13.12 -38.56
CA ARG A 67 5.40 -12.28 -38.21
C ARG A 67 5.02 -11.07 -37.40
N LEU A 68 3.76 -10.64 -37.36
CA LEU A 68 3.32 -9.39 -36.72
C LEU A 68 2.14 -9.64 -35.79
N ALA A 69 2.33 -9.34 -34.53
CA ALA A 69 1.30 -9.43 -33.50
C ALA A 69 1.25 -8.13 -32.67
N TRP A 70 0.07 -7.80 -32.21
CA TRP A 70 -0.19 -6.72 -31.26
C TRP A 70 -0.81 -7.33 -30.01
N SER A 71 -0.28 -6.91 -28.84
CA SER A 71 -0.83 -7.28 -27.55
C SER A 71 -1.13 -6.02 -26.75
N THR A 72 -2.24 -6.04 -26.03
CA THR A 72 -2.57 -4.97 -25.08
C THR A 72 -3.21 -5.55 -23.83
N THR A 73 -2.86 -4.99 -22.70
CA THR A 73 -3.41 -5.36 -21.40
C THR A 73 -3.82 -4.08 -20.67
N PHE A 74 -5.06 -4.02 -20.26
CA PHE A 74 -5.56 -2.99 -19.35
C PHE A 74 -5.79 -3.61 -17.98
N ASN A 75 -5.25 -2.99 -16.93
CA ASN A 75 -5.47 -3.36 -15.54
C ASN A 75 -6.13 -2.20 -14.81
N TYR A 76 -7.11 -2.53 -13.99
CA TYR A 76 -7.67 -1.63 -12.99
C TYR A 76 -7.63 -2.33 -11.64
N THR A 77 -7.07 -1.66 -10.65
CA THR A 77 -7.04 -2.14 -9.27
C THR A 77 -7.67 -1.10 -8.37
N ARG A 78 -8.66 -1.51 -7.59
CA ARG A 78 -9.21 -0.76 -6.46
C ARG A 78 -8.71 -1.40 -5.17
N GLY A 79 -8.11 -0.61 -4.30
CA GLY A 79 -7.68 -1.02 -2.97
C GLY A 79 -8.28 -0.12 -1.90
N ASP A 80 -8.80 -0.73 -0.84
CA ASP A 80 -9.28 -0.05 0.37
C ASP A 80 -8.73 -0.80 1.58
N GLY A 81 -8.11 -0.08 2.50
CA GLY A 81 -7.55 -0.72 3.67
C GLY A 81 -7.25 0.24 4.80
N TYR A 82 -7.03 -0.32 5.96
CA TYR A 82 -6.61 0.41 7.14
C TYR A 82 -5.90 -0.52 8.12
N TYR A 83 -5.07 0.06 8.95
CA TYR A 83 -4.59 -0.58 10.15
C TYR A 83 -4.89 0.28 11.38
N GLU A 84 -5.03 -0.37 12.51
CA GLU A 84 -5.26 0.26 13.80
C GLU A 84 -4.12 -0.04 14.75
N ASN A 85 -3.77 0.96 15.56
CA ASN A 85 -2.76 0.83 16.60
C ASN A 85 -3.25 1.46 17.90
N TYR A 86 -2.96 0.78 19.02
CA TYR A 86 -2.91 1.42 20.33
C TYR A 86 -1.58 2.16 20.48
N LYS A 87 -1.64 3.38 20.97
CA LYS A 87 -0.47 4.26 21.16
C LYS A 87 -0.49 4.81 22.59
N GLU A 88 0.36 4.25 23.42
CA GLU A 88 0.53 4.63 24.82
C GLU A 88 1.32 5.95 24.93
N GLU A 89 0.90 6.86 25.82
CA GLU A 89 1.60 8.09 26.19
C GLU A 89 2.08 8.93 24.97
N ARG A 90 1.12 9.43 24.16
CA ARG A 90 1.42 10.26 22.99
C ARG A 90 0.95 11.69 23.18
N GLU A 91 1.79 12.62 22.73
CA GLU A 91 1.45 14.04 22.70
C GLU A 91 0.21 14.30 21.82
N PHE A 92 -0.73 15.12 22.31
CA PHE A 92 -1.90 15.56 21.55
C PHE A 92 -1.51 16.29 20.26
N SER A 93 -0.42 17.05 20.31
CA SER A 93 0.15 17.80 19.18
C SER A 93 0.46 16.93 17.97
N LYS A 94 0.85 15.67 18.19
CA LYS A 94 1.13 14.68 17.13
C LYS A 94 -0.07 14.40 16.24
N TYR A 95 -1.26 14.50 16.82
CA TYR A 95 -2.53 14.28 16.13
C TYR A 95 -3.26 15.59 15.80
N LEU A 96 -2.55 16.73 15.79
CA LEU A 96 -3.10 18.08 15.56
C LEU A 96 -4.22 18.46 16.53
N LEU A 97 -4.17 17.93 17.75
CA LEU A 97 -5.08 18.24 18.84
C LEU A 97 -4.45 19.27 19.76
N GLN A 98 -5.31 20.07 20.40
CA GLN A 98 -4.88 20.92 21.50
C GLN A 98 -4.86 20.13 22.79
N ASN A 99 -3.98 20.50 23.70
CA ASN A 99 -3.93 19.90 25.02
C ASN A 99 -5.26 20.13 25.75
N PRO A 100 -5.99 19.09 26.14
CA PRO A 100 -7.24 19.25 26.87
C PRO A 100 -6.99 19.73 28.29
N VAL A 101 -7.90 20.57 28.82
CA VAL A 101 -7.90 21.00 30.21
C VAL A 101 -9.13 20.40 30.90
N ILE A 102 -8.90 19.47 31.82
CA ILE A 102 -9.94 18.78 32.59
C ILE A 102 -9.77 19.14 34.08
N ASP A 103 -10.81 19.65 34.68
CA ASP A 103 -10.82 20.10 36.10
C ASP A 103 -9.65 21.06 36.43
N GLY A 104 -9.23 21.86 35.43
CA GLY A 104 -8.14 22.83 35.58
C GLY A 104 -6.72 22.25 35.44
N VAL A 105 -6.60 20.99 35.10
CA VAL A 105 -5.33 20.32 34.79
C VAL A 105 -5.21 20.20 33.27
N GLU A 106 -4.10 20.64 32.70
CA GLU A 106 -3.75 20.48 31.30
C GLU A 106 -3.01 19.16 31.13
N TYR A 107 -3.43 18.41 30.13
CA TYR A 107 -2.84 17.13 29.72
C TYR A 107 -2.11 17.33 28.40
N ASP A 108 -0.82 17.05 28.34
CA ASP A 108 0.02 17.15 27.13
C ASP A 108 0.18 15.80 26.41
N GLU A 109 -0.04 14.71 27.11
CA GLU A 109 0.00 13.33 26.59
C GLU A 109 -1.25 12.55 27.02
N GLY A 110 -1.53 11.49 26.29
CA GLY A 110 -2.58 10.51 26.58
C GLY A 110 -2.43 9.27 25.73
N ASP A 111 -3.29 8.31 25.98
CA ASP A 111 -3.37 7.10 25.18
C ASP A 111 -4.36 7.28 24.04
N PHE A 112 -4.03 6.69 22.90
CA PHE A 112 -4.83 6.79 21.68
C PHE A 112 -5.03 5.44 20.99
N ILE A 113 -6.21 5.25 20.43
CA ILE A 113 -6.41 4.30 19.33
C ILE A 113 -6.45 5.10 18.03
N THR A 114 -5.55 4.76 17.11
CA THR A 114 -5.42 5.45 15.84
C THR A 114 -5.72 4.50 14.69
N ARG A 115 -6.24 5.06 13.59
CA ARG A 115 -6.43 4.35 12.32
C ARG A 115 -5.74 5.11 11.20
N GLU A 116 -4.90 4.39 10.46
CA GLU A 116 -4.32 4.89 9.23
C GLU A 116 -4.93 4.11 8.07
N ALA A 117 -5.62 4.83 7.19
CA ALA A 117 -6.40 4.24 6.11
C ALA A 117 -5.90 4.72 4.74
N LEU A 118 -6.11 3.89 3.75
CA LEU A 118 -5.90 4.23 2.35
C LEU A 118 -7.09 3.77 1.49
N ALA A 119 -7.35 4.53 0.42
CA ALA A 119 -8.31 4.17 -0.61
C ALA A 119 -7.73 4.58 -1.96
N ASN A 120 -7.47 3.63 -2.85
CA ASN A 120 -6.76 3.94 -4.08
C ASN A 120 -7.33 3.27 -5.31
N ASP A 121 -7.21 3.98 -6.43
CA ASP A 121 -7.46 3.51 -7.77
C ASP A 121 -6.16 3.48 -8.57
N TYR A 122 -5.86 2.34 -9.19
CA TYR A 122 -4.66 2.18 -10.01
C TYR A 122 -5.02 1.62 -11.38
N TYR A 123 -4.67 2.39 -12.41
CA TYR A 123 -4.91 2.06 -13.81
C TYR A 123 -3.59 1.81 -14.50
N VAL A 124 -3.49 0.74 -15.29
CA VAL A 124 -2.31 0.43 -16.10
C VAL A 124 -2.74 -0.01 -17.48
N LEU A 125 -2.14 0.59 -18.49
CA LEU A 125 -2.23 0.16 -19.88
C LEU A 125 -0.85 -0.23 -20.37
N ASN A 126 -0.70 -1.51 -20.76
CA ASN A 126 0.45 -2.00 -21.49
C ASN A 126 0.03 -2.29 -22.92
N SER A 127 0.80 -1.84 -23.89
CA SER A 127 0.54 -2.16 -25.30
C SER A 127 1.85 -2.32 -26.04
N ASP A 128 2.00 -3.43 -26.76
CA ASP A 128 3.20 -3.72 -27.53
C ASP A 128 2.88 -4.32 -28.88
N VAL A 129 3.78 -4.09 -29.82
CA VAL A 129 3.79 -4.71 -31.13
C VAL A 129 5.06 -5.54 -31.24
N ARG A 130 4.89 -6.79 -31.62
CA ARG A 130 5.95 -7.75 -31.86
C ARG A 130 6.06 -8.05 -33.36
N TYR A 131 7.27 -7.92 -33.88
CA TYR A 131 7.63 -8.33 -35.23
C TYR A 131 8.76 -9.36 -35.16
N SER A 132 8.59 -10.52 -35.83
CA SER A 132 9.54 -11.60 -35.76
C SER A 132 9.76 -12.22 -37.15
N THR A 133 11.04 -12.44 -37.48
CA THR A 133 11.52 -13.19 -38.66
C THR A 133 12.55 -14.20 -38.18
N ASP A 134 13.11 -14.98 -39.12
CA ASP A 134 14.18 -15.96 -38.82
C ASP A 134 15.47 -15.26 -38.27
N VAL A 135 15.66 -13.96 -38.60
CA VAL A 135 16.88 -13.21 -38.29
C VAL A 135 16.63 -12.14 -37.22
N LEU A 136 15.42 -11.59 -37.15
CA LEU A 136 15.11 -10.42 -36.33
C LEU A 136 13.88 -10.70 -35.47
N SER A 137 14.01 -10.42 -34.16
CA SER A 137 12.88 -10.25 -33.25
C SER A 137 12.86 -8.82 -32.70
N LEU A 138 11.77 -8.09 -32.89
CA LEU A 138 11.57 -6.73 -32.41
C LEU A 138 10.29 -6.68 -31.61
N THR A 139 10.36 -6.11 -30.40
CA THR A 139 9.18 -5.74 -29.60
C THR A 139 9.29 -4.27 -29.25
N ALA A 140 8.27 -3.48 -29.56
CA ALA A 140 8.19 -2.09 -29.16
C ALA A 140 6.83 -1.81 -28.54
N GLY A 141 6.80 -0.99 -27.49
CA GLY A 141 5.57 -0.75 -26.77
C GLY A 141 5.62 0.44 -25.83
N VAL A 142 4.49 0.58 -25.14
CA VAL A 142 4.25 1.62 -24.14
C VAL A 142 3.68 0.99 -22.88
N ASN A 143 4.05 1.58 -21.75
CA ASN A 143 3.41 1.37 -20.46
C ASN A 143 2.92 2.73 -19.96
N LEU A 144 1.65 2.83 -19.65
CA LEU A 144 1.02 4.02 -19.10
C LEU A 144 0.36 3.63 -17.78
N SER A 145 0.58 4.41 -16.73
CA SER A 145 -0.11 4.18 -15.47
C SER A 145 -0.60 5.47 -14.81
N ARG A 146 -1.67 5.33 -14.03
CA ARG A 146 -2.18 6.37 -13.15
C ARG A 146 -2.55 5.75 -11.82
N TYR A 147 -1.95 6.26 -10.76
CA TYR A 147 -2.34 6.03 -9.38
C TYR A 147 -3.04 7.27 -8.84
N ASP A 148 -4.16 7.04 -8.11
CA ASP A 148 -4.92 8.08 -7.42
C ASP A 148 -5.34 7.49 -6.08
N GLY A 149 -4.81 8.01 -4.96
CA GLY A 149 -4.99 7.39 -3.66
C GLY A 149 -5.09 8.38 -2.52
N ASP A 150 -6.11 8.21 -1.70
CA ASP A 150 -6.30 8.95 -0.45
C ASP A 150 -5.63 8.21 0.70
N HIS A 151 -4.94 8.97 1.56
CA HIS A 151 -4.31 8.51 2.79
C HIS A 151 -4.88 9.32 3.95
N ILE A 152 -5.41 8.64 4.96
CA ILE A 152 -6.22 9.24 6.01
C ILE A 152 -5.71 8.77 7.37
N GLY A 153 -5.41 9.71 8.28
CA GLY A 153 -5.12 9.44 9.67
C GLY A 153 -6.25 9.88 10.58
N SER A 154 -6.79 9.00 11.39
CA SER A 154 -7.91 9.24 12.29
C SER A 154 -7.61 8.79 13.70
N VAL A 155 -7.94 9.60 14.69
CA VAL A 155 -8.04 9.18 16.09
C VAL A 155 -9.42 8.53 16.26
N LEU A 156 -9.46 7.35 16.86
CA LEU A 156 -10.69 6.62 17.12
C LEU A 156 -11.13 6.72 18.58
N TRP A 157 -10.14 6.90 19.46
CA TRP A 157 -10.36 6.95 20.90
C TRP A 157 -9.15 7.59 21.60
N SER A 158 -9.39 8.17 22.76
CA SER A 158 -8.36 8.61 23.72
C SER A 158 -8.92 8.47 25.13
N ASP A 159 -8.09 8.09 26.07
CA ASP A 159 -8.40 7.99 27.49
C ASP A 159 -8.74 9.36 28.11
N VAL A 160 -8.17 10.44 27.58
CA VAL A 160 -8.33 11.81 28.10
C VAL A 160 -9.49 12.56 27.44
N LEU A 161 -9.71 12.41 26.12
CA LEU A 161 -10.70 13.24 25.39
C LEU A 161 -12.17 12.86 25.70
N GLY A 162 -12.42 11.62 26.09
CA GLY A 162 -13.75 11.12 26.43
C GLY A 162 -14.70 11.05 25.22
N ASP A 163 -15.95 10.63 25.50
CA ASP A 163 -16.98 10.35 24.48
C ASP A 163 -17.58 11.60 23.83
N SER A 164 -17.32 12.80 24.39
CA SER A 164 -17.85 14.06 23.84
C SER A 164 -17.02 14.61 22.68
N PHE A 165 -15.85 14.06 22.45
CA PHE A 165 -15.00 14.46 21.33
C PHE A 165 -15.53 13.87 20.02
N ASP A 166 -15.54 14.68 18.97
CA ASP A 166 -16.00 14.24 17.63
C ASP A 166 -14.88 13.53 16.87
N TYR A 167 -14.67 12.25 17.19
CA TYR A 167 -13.67 11.40 16.55
C TYR A 167 -13.93 11.19 15.05
N ASP A 168 -15.17 11.22 14.61
CA ASP A 168 -15.53 10.96 13.22
C ASP A 168 -15.09 12.08 12.28
N SER A 169 -15.15 13.32 12.75
CA SER A 169 -14.75 14.49 11.94
C SER A 169 -13.25 14.77 12.03
N HIS A 170 -12.57 14.36 13.10
CA HIS A 170 -11.16 14.66 13.30
C HIS A 170 -10.26 13.76 12.48
N LYS A 171 -9.46 14.39 11.60
CA LYS A 171 -8.41 13.74 10.81
C LYS A 171 -7.12 14.52 11.03
N TRP A 172 -6.05 13.85 11.51
CA TRP A 172 -4.76 14.53 11.66
C TRP A 172 -4.01 14.62 10.33
N TYR A 173 -4.37 13.78 9.34
CA TYR A 173 -4.03 14.03 7.95
C TYR A 173 -5.10 13.50 7.01
N LEU A 174 -5.21 14.16 5.87
CA LEU A 174 -5.96 13.74 4.70
C LEU A 174 -5.19 14.18 3.47
N ASN A 175 -4.52 13.24 2.84
CA ASN A 175 -3.65 13.50 1.70
C ASN A 175 -4.12 12.69 0.51
N ASN A 176 -4.05 13.29 -0.68
CA ASN A 176 -4.22 12.57 -1.94
C ASN A 176 -2.89 12.49 -2.67
N GLY A 177 -2.52 11.28 -3.09
CA GLY A 177 -1.37 11.02 -3.95
C GLY A 177 -1.82 10.73 -5.37
N LEU A 178 -1.51 11.65 -6.30
CA LEU A 178 -1.74 11.45 -7.73
C LEU A 178 -0.41 11.25 -8.45
N LYS A 179 -0.24 10.10 -9.10
CA LYS A 179 0.96 9.79 -9.88
C LYS A 179 0.58 9.34 -11.29
N HIS A 180 1.27 9.88 -12.28
CA HIS A 180 1.25 9.41 -13.67
C HIS A 180 2.62 8.89 -14.03
N ASP A 181 2.65 7.78 -14.77
CA ASP A 181 3.87 7.23 -15.32
C ASP A 181 3.64 6.86 -16.79
N ALA A 182 4.64 7.14 -17.63
CA ALA A 182 4.60 6.82 -19.04
C ALA A 182 5.99 6.36 -19.48
N THR A 183 6.06 5.13 -19.96
CA THR A 183 7.30 4.53 -20.46
C THR A 183 7.09 4.07 -21.90
N VAL A 184 8.06 4.35 -22.76
CA VAL A 184 8.17 3.74 -24.09
C VAL A 184 9.40 2.85 -24.13
N PHE A 185 9.32 1.73 -24.82
CA PHE A 185 10.44 0.80 -24.92
C PHE A 185 10.53 0.18 -26.30
N ALA A 186 11.74 -0.21 -26.66
CA ALA A 186 12.03 -1.02 -27.83
C ALA A 186 13.12 -2.04 -27.52
N ARG A 187 12.82 -3.29 -27.78
CA ARG A 187 13.72 -4.43 -27.58
C ARG A 187 13.94 -5.14 -28.88
N THR A 188 15.18 -5.44 -29.21
CA THR A 188 15.54 -6.16 -30.44
C THR A 188 16.55 -7.25 -30.18
N GLU A 189 16.38 -8.35 -30.90
CA GLU A 189 17.34 -9.45 -30.98
C GLU A 189 17.59 -9.74 -32.46
N VAL A 190 18.85 -9.80 -32.83
CA VAL A 190 19.29 -10.04 -34.22
C VAL A 190 20.22 -11.25 -34.26
N HIS A 191 19.82 -12.31 -34.92
CA HIS A 191 20.65 -13.46 -35.23
C HIS A 191 21.53 -13.15 -36.45
N ALA A 192 22.67 -12.47 -36.20
CA ALA A 192 23.54 -11.98 -37.26
C ALA A 192 24.24 -13.12 -38.01
N THR A 193 24.56 -14.20 -37.32
CA THR A 193 25.13 -15.43 -37.88
C THR A 193 24.64 -16.64 -37.05
N GLU A 194 24.97 -17.86 -37.46
CA GLU A 194 24.65 -19.09 -36.70
C GLU A 194 25.28 -19.10 -35.28
N TRP A 195 26.34 -18.34 -35.06
CA TRP A 195 27.07 -18.27 -33.80
C TRP A 195 27.00 -16.93 -33.09
N LEU A 196 26.40 -15.88 -33.71
CA LEU A 196 26.35 -14.52 -33.15
C LEU A 196 24.92 -14.00 -33.11
N THR A 197 24.45 -13.71 -31.92
CA THR A 197 23.21 -12.99 -31.68
C THR A 197 23.50 -11.68 -30.96
N ALA A 198 22.98 -10.58 -31.46
CA ALA A 198 23.05 -9.25 -30.84
C ALA A 198 21.69 -8.90 -30.20
N TYR A 199 21.74 -8.31 -29.02
CA TYR A 199 20.56 -7.87 -28.27
C TYR A 199 20.70 -6.39 -27.86
N ALA A 200 19.61 -5.63 -27.96
CA ALA A 200 19.50 -4.28 -27.45
C ALA A 200 18.12 -4.06 -26.83
N ASP A 201 18.06 -3.32 -25.72
CA ASP A 201 16.84 -2.88 -25.04
C ASP A 201 17.02 -1.39 -24.68
N LEU A 202 16.07 -0.56 -25.11
CA LEU A 202 16.04 0.87 -24.85
C LEU A 202 14.69 1.22 -24.20
N GLN A 203 14.75 2.02 -23.15
CA GLN A 203 13.56 2.49 -22.41
C GLN A 203 13.70 3.98 -22.11
N TYR A 204 12.59 4.67 -22.17
CA TYR A 204 12.48 6.08 -21.78
C TYR A 204 11.15 6.33 -21.06
#